data_6da49485e863ac31824be5c90fcdc5e1
#
_entry.id   6da49485e863ac31824be5c90fcdc5e1
#
_cell.length_a   1.000
_cell.length_b   1.000
_cell.length_c   1.000
_cell.angle_alpha   90.00
_cell.angle_beta   90.00
_cell.angle_gamma   90.00
#
_symmetry.space_group_name_H-M   'P 1'
#
loop_
_entity.id
_entity.type
_entity.pdbx_description
1 polymer ?
#
loop_
_entity_poly.entity_id
_entity_poly.type
_entity_poly.pdbx_seq_one_letter_code
_entity_poly.pdbx_strand_id
1 'polypeptide(L)'
;MNIPTEPYSPEFCEREYNARAAVPEHKDFLIRWASRSAMTRAKLSCYPDLAYGKGEKRTLDFFPCTDPRGLLVFIHGGYWRGLDKNDFSFIAEPFVDRGIAVAAVNYPLCPDVSVLEIVEECAGAFAWLCKARARFGLADKPIVLAGHSAGGHLVSMLHTVDWSKRGVDTTRVGGSIAISGIYDLEPLLHTSMNADIRLDPAQVPGVSPVHLAALLERPLLLFSGAQESHEFRRQSVLLHRAWPAICQVPVEMPGCHHFSVVDSFADANSAAFRSALALFG
;
A
#
# COMPACT_ATOMS: atom_id res chain seq x y z
N MET A 1 4.49 24.20 -6.72
CA MET A 1 5.12 23.25 -7.66
C MET A 1 4.38 23.38 -8.98
N ASN A 2 5.11 23.66 -10.07
CA ASN A 2 4.50 23.80 -11.38
C ASN A 2 4.05 22.44 -11.89
N ILE A 3 2.84 22.37 -12.39
CA ILE A 3 2.40 21.25 -13.24
C ILE A 3 3.33 21.25 -14.45
N PRO A 4 3.89 20.10 -14.89
CA PRO A 4 4.69 20.07 -16.09
C PRO A 4 3.91 20.70 -17.24
N THR A 5 4.48 21.69 -17.88
CA THR A 5 3.84 22.39 -19.02
C THR A 5 4.01 21.61 -20.32
N GLU A 6 4.76 20.52 -20.31
CA GLU A 6 4.94 19.62 -21.44
C GLU A 6 4.09 18.36 -21.27
N PRO A 7 3.48 17.88 -22.35
CA PRO A 7 2.77 16.60 -22.33
C PRO A 7 3.74 15.47 -21.93
N TYR A 8 3.28 14.48 -21.17
CA TYR A 8 4.07 13.33 -20.74
C TYR A 8 4.73 12.62 -21.94
N SER A 9 6.02 12.90 -22.21
CA SER A 9 6.76 12.11 -23.19
C SER A 9 7.08 10.73 -22.61
N PRO A 10 7.19 9.69 -23.44
CA PRO A 10 7.60 8.36 -22.98
C PRO A 10 8.94 8.38 -22.23
N GLU A 11 9.91 9.16 -22.70
CA GLU A 11 11.24 9.28 -22.08
C GLU A 11 11.16 9.94 -20.70
N PHE A 12 10.32 10.97 -20.56
CA PHE A 12 10.08 11.61 -19.27
C PHE A 12 9.41 10.63 -18.31
N CYS A 13 8.32 9.98 -18.74
CA CYS A 13 7.59 9.05 -17.90
C CYS A 13 8.44 7.85 -17.48
N GLU A 14 9.21 7.27 -18.40
CA GLU A 14 10.12 6.17 -18.10
C GLU A 14 11.16 6.58 -17.05
N ARG A 15 11.80 7.75 -17.20
CA ARG A 15 12.80 8.25 -16.25
C ARG A 15 12.21 8.50 -14.87
N GLU A 16 11.04 9.13 -14.81
CA GLU A 16 10.45 9.57 -13.54
C GLU A 16 9.75 8.44 -12.78
N TYR A 17 9.19 7.45 -13.48
CA TYR A 17 8.40 6.38 -12.86
C TYR A 17 9.12 5.02 -12.80
N ASN A 18 10.26 4.84 -13.48
CA ASN A 18 11.02 3.60 -13.36
C ASN A 18 11.91 3.60 -12.10
N ALA A 19 11.31 3.31 -10.95
CA ALA A 19 12.00 3.28 -9.66
C ALA A 19 13.18 2.28 -9.64
N ARG A 20 13.11 1.18 -10.42
CA ARG A 20 14.21 0.21 -10.51
C ARG A 20 15.42 0.78 -11.25
N ALA A 21 15.20 1.56 -12.29
CA ALA A 21 16.29 2.24 -13.00
C ALA A 21 16.90 3.36 -12.16
N ALA A 22 16.07 4.06 -11.36
CA ALA A 22 16.52 5.14 -10.47
C ALA A 22 17.38 4.64 -9.29
N VAL A 23 17.26 3.35 -8.90
CA VAL A 23 18.00 2.72 -7.79
C VAL A 23 18.70 1.47 -8.29
N PRO A 24 19.96 1.57 -8.77
CA PRO A 24 20.70 0.45 -9.34
C PRO A 24 20.80 -0.77 -8.42
N GLU A 25 20.92 -0.53 -7.10
CA GLU A 25 20.99 -1.54 -6.05
C GLU A 25 19.64 -2.12 -5.63
N HIS A 26 18.54 -1.82 -6.35
CA HIS A 26 17.20 -2.29 -5.99
C HIS A 26 17.10 -3.80 -5.78
N LYS A 27 17.91 -4.60 -6.48
CA LYS A 27 17.93 -6.07 -6.34
C LYS A 27 18.38 -6.50 -4.95
N ASP A 28 19.33 -5.78 -4.35
CA ASP A 28 19.82 -6.07 -3.00
C ASP A 28 18.73 -5.83 -1.94
N PHE A 29 17.89 -4.81 -2.17
CA PHE A 29 16.71 -4.57 -1.34
C PHE A 29 15.72 -5.73 -1.43
N LEU A 30 15.40 -6.20 -2.63
CA LEU A 30 14.45 -7.31 -2.83
C LEU A 30 14.96 -8.60 -2.17
N ILE A 31 16.25 -8.94 -2.36
CA ILE A 31 16.87 -10.10 -1.71
C ILE A 31 16.83 -9.97 -0.19
N ARG A 32 17.16 -8.79 0.35
CA ARG A 32 17.13 -8.52 1.79
C ARG A 32 15.72 -8.61 2.36
N TRP A 33 14.71 -8.06 1.68
CA TRP A 33 13.31 -8.16 2.13
C TRP A 33 12.84 -9.60 2.16
N ALA A 34 13.10 -10.38 1.11
CA ALA A 34 12.75 -11.80 1.06
C ALA A 34 13.40 -12.59 2.20
N SER A 35 14.70 -12.36 2.46
CA SER A 35 15.45 -12.99 3.54
C SER A 35 14.89 -12.60 4.92
N ARG A 36 14.71 -11.31 5.19
CA ARG A 36 14.13 -10.82 6.45
C ARG A 36 12.71 -11.36 6.66
N SER A 37 11.90 -11.42 5.60
CA SER A 37 10.54 -11.94 5.65
C SER A 37 10.52 -13.43 5.98
N ALA A 38 11.42 -14.23 5.41
CA ALA A 38 11.56 -15.64 5.77
C ALA A 38 11.95 -15.80 7.25
N MET A 39 12.89 -14.99 7.75
CA MET A 39 13.27 -14.99 9.17
C MET A 39 12.10 -14.59 10.07
N THR A 40 11.33 -13.57 9.70
CA THR A 40 10.15 -13.13 10.46
C THR A 40 9.09 -14.24 10.55
N ARG A 41 8.78 -14.93 9.43
CA ARG A 41 7.84 -16.06 9.45
C ARG A 41 8.35 -17.25 10.27
N ALA A 42 9.66 -17.45 10.36
CA ALA A 42 10.26 -18.47 11.21
C ALA A 42 10.24 -18.09 12.70
N LYS A 43 10.30 -16.79 13.01
CA LYS A 43 10.39 -16.25 14.39
C LYS A 43 9.02 -16.04 15.03
N LEU A 44 8.08 -15.47 14.27
CA LEU A 44 6.75 -15.11 14.78
C LEU A 44 5.73 -16.22 14.52
N SER A 45 4.72 -16.29 15.39
CA SER A 45 3.52 -17.04 15.06
C SER A 45 2.89 -16.46 13.79
N CYS A 46 2.55 -17.30 12.83
CA CYS A 46 1.95 -16.89 11.58
C CYS A 46 0.89 -17.90 11.16
N TYR A 47 -0.25 -17.43 10.71
CA TYR A 47 -1.22 -18.19 9.94
C TYR A 47 -1.02 -17.85 8.47
N PRO A 48 -0.23 -18.65 7.72
CA PRO A 48 0.04 -18.36 6.32
C PRO A 48 -1.16 -18.71 5.45
N ASP A 49 -1.24 -18.06 4.30
CA ASP A 49 -2.15 -18.40 3.20
C ASP A 49 -3.64 -18.51 3.59
N LEU A 50 -4.08 -17.65 4.53
CA LEU A 50 -5.51 -17.57 4.84
C LEU A 50 -6.27 -17.07 3.60
N ALA A 51 -7.11 -17.93 3.02
CA ALA A 51 -7.85 -17.61 1.83
C ALA A 51 -9.00 -16.62 2.13
N TYR A 52 -9.00 -15.47 1.45
CA TYR A 52 -10.11 -14.52 1.45
C TYR A 52 -11.00 -14.64 0.20
N GLY A 53 -10.55 -15.40 -0.80
CA GLY A 53 -11.27 -15.68 -2.04
C GLY A 53 -10.79 -16.97 -2.70
N LYS A 54 -11.35 -17.28 -3.88
CA LYS A 54 -10.93 -18.44 -4.67
C LYS A 54 -9.72 -18.09 -5.54
N GLY A 55 -8.66 -18.88 -5.49
CA GLY A 55 -7.43 -18.74 -6.29
C GLY A 55 -6.19 -18.54 -5.44
N GLU A 56 -5.06 -18.95 -5.98
CA GLU A 56 -3.77 -19.05 -5.27
C GLU A 56 -3.30 -17.72 -4.66
N LYS A 57 -3.49 -16.60 -5.37
CA LYS A 57 -3.05 -15.27 -4.92
C LYS A 57 -4.07 -14.56 -4.02
N ARG A 58 -5.28 -15.11 -3.83
CA ARG A 58 -6.32 -14.52 -2.97
C ARG A 58 -6.17 -15.00 -1.54
N THR A 59 -4.98 -14.76 -0.99
CA THR A 59 -4.57 -15.17 0.36
C THR A 59 -3.94 -14.00 1.11
N LEU A 60 -3.85 -14.16 2.42
CA LEU A 60 -3.08 -13.26 3.29
C LEU A 60 -2.34 -14.06 4.35
N ASP A 61 -1.23 -13.53 4.84
CA ASP A 61 -0.55 -14.03 6.03
C ASP A 61 -0.97 -13.20 7.23
N PHE A 62 -1.36 -13.87 8.29
CA PHE A 62 -1.79 -13.21 9.52
C PHE A 62 -0.81 -13.51 10.65
N PHE A 63 -0.26 -12.44 11.24
CA PHE A 63 0.65 -12.47 12.38
C PHE A 63 -0.09 -12.02 13.64
N PRO A 64 -0.53 -12.94 14.49
CA PRO A 64 -1.21 -12.61 15.73
C PRO A 64 -0.22 -12.06 16.76
N CYS A 65 -0.74 -11.36 17.76
CA CYS A 65 -0.02 -11.05 19.00
C CYS A 65 -0.92 -11.30 20.21
N THR A 66 -0.29 -11.46 21.37
CA THR A 66 -1.03 -11.62 22.62
C THR A 66 -1.68 -10.28 22.98
N ASP A 67 -2.97 -10.31 23.35
CA ASP A 67 -3.76 -9.11 23.72
C ASP A 67 -3.62 -7.96 22.71
N PRO A 68 -4.12 -8.15 21.47
CA PRO A 68 -3.88 -7.20 20.39
C PRO A 68 -4.55 -5.84 20.67
N ARG A 69 -3.79 -4.77 20.46
CA ARG A 69 -4.26 -3.39 20.52
C ARG A 69 -4.92 -2.92 19.21
N GLY A 70 -4.62 -3.57 18.09
CA GLY A 70 -5.12 -3.23 16.76
C GLY A 70 -4.64 -4.19 15.69
N LEU A 71 -5.06 -3.92 14.46
CA LEU A 71 -4.70 -4.68 13.25
C LEU A 71 -4.10 -3.74 12.21
N LEU A 72 -2.87 -3.99 11.78
CA LEU A 72 -2.30 -3.41 10.58
C LEU A 72 -2.61 -4.33 9.39
N VAL A 73 -3.21 -3.78 8.34
CA VAL A 73 -3.40 -4.45 7.05
C VAL A 73 -2.42 -3.86 6.06
N PHE A 74 -1.42 -4.65 5.65
CA PHE A 74 -0.39 -4.20 4.73
C PHE A 74 -0.60 -4.77 3.33
N ILE A 75 -0.55 -3.89 2.31
CA ILE A 75 -0.67 -4.22 0.89
C ILE A 75 0.67 -3.93 0.21
N HIS A 76 1.24 -4.95 -0.42
CA HIS A 76 2.56 -4.83 -1.05
C HIS A 76 2.55 -4.04 -2.36
N GLY A 77 3.74 -3.58 -2.76
CA GLY A 77 3.99 -2.93 -4.05
C GLY A 77 4.35 -3.91 -5.16
N GLY A 78 4.97 -3.38 -6.23
CA GLY A 78 5.43 -4.18 -7.36
C GLY A 78 4.74 -3.82 -8.68
N TYR A 79 4.26 -2.60 -8.82
CA TYR A 79 3.57 -2.11 -10.04
C TYR A 79 2.42 -3.02 -10.48
N TRP A 80 1.67 -3.60 -9.55
CA TRP A 80 0.55 -4.54 -9.78
C TRP A 80 0.94 -5.77 -10.62
N ARG A 81 2.21 -5.98 -10.98
CA ARG A 81 2.72 -7.02 -11.87
C ARG A 81 3.86 -7.87 -11.28
N GLY A 82 4.17 -7.69 -10.02
CA GLY A 82 5.25 -8.43 -9.38
C GLY A 82 5.24 -8.31 -7.87
N LEU A 83 6.15 -9.03 -7.25
CA LEU A 83 6.28 -9.22 -5.81
C LEU A 83 5.11 -10.01 -5.21
N ASP A 84 5.18 -10.25 -3.92
CA ASP A 84 4.28 -11.12 -3.18
C ASP A 84 4.28 -10.72 -1.70
N LYS A 85 3.20 -11.04 -0.95
CA LYS A 85 3.15 -10.85 0.49
C LYS A 85 4.35 -11.46 1.23
N ASN A 86 4.90 -12.55 0.66
CA ASN A 86 6.06 -13.24 1.22
C ASN A 86 7.33 -12.39 1.25
N ASP A 87 7.42 -11.35 0.42
CA ASP A 87 8.55 -10.42 0.39
C ASP A 87 8.45 -9.35 1.49
N PHE A 88 7.28 -9.20 2.14
CA PHE A 88 7.00 -8.10 3.07
C PHE A 88 6.64 -8.53 4.49
N SER A 89 6.74 -9.81 4.82
CA SER A 89 6.46 -10.29 6.18
C SER A 89 7.36 -9.63 7.24
N PHE A 90 8.54 -9.11 6.86
CA PHE A 90 9.45 -8.40 7.76
C PHE A 90 8.83 -7.16 8.42
N ILE A 91 7.80 -6.58 7.81
CA ILE A 91 7.05 -5.45 8.38
C ILE A 91 6.32 -5.87 9.65
N ALA A 92 5.93 -7.14 9.80
CA ALA A 92 5.15 -7.59 10.93
C ALA A 92 5.89 -7.48 12.27
N GLU A 93 7.20 -7.74 12.30
CA GLU A 93 7.96 -7.85 13.55
C GLU A 93 7.85 -6.60 14.44
N PRO A 94 8.18 -5.37 14.00
CA PRO A 94 8.13 -4.21 14.87
C PRO A 94 6.70 -3.83 15.31
N PHE A 95 5.66 -4.19 14.56
CA PHE A 95 4.28 -3.97 14.96
C PHE A 95 3.79 -5.00 15.97
N VAL A 96 4.10 -6.29 15.76
CA VAL A 96 3.77 -7.37 16.70
C VAL A 96 4.43 -7.12 18.06
N ASP A 97 5.69 -6.65 18.09
CA ASP A 97 6.41 -6.26 19.32
C ASP A 97 5.72 -5.10 20.07
N ARG A 98 4.83 -4.37 19.41
CA ARG A 98 4.01 -3.27 19.99
C ARG A 98 2.56 -3.67 20.26
N GLY A 99 2.23 -4.96 20.16
CA GLY A 99 0.88 -5.47 20.38
C GLY A 99 -0.09 -5.16 19.24
N ILE A 100 0.41 -4.98 18.01
CA ILE A 100 -0.39 -4.79 16.81
C ILE A 100 -0.31 -6.05 15.96
N ALA A 101 -1.43 -6.75 15.76
CA ALA A 101 -1.49 -7.85 14.82
C ALA A 101 -1.31 -7.33 13.38
N VAL A 102 -0.75 -8.17 12.50
CA VAL A 102 -0.49 -7.75 11.11
C VAL A 102 -1.10 -8.74 10.14
N ALA A 103 -1.78 -8.24 9.11
CA ALA A 103 -2.23 -8.99 7.94
C ALA A 103 -1.48 -8.50 6.71
N ALA A 104 -0.64 -9.34 6.11
CA ALA A 104 0.03 -9.07 4.85
C ALA A 104 -0.83 -9.64 3.70
N VAL A 105 -1.42 -8.77 2.90
CA VAL A 105 -2.37 -9.14 1.84
C VAL A 105 -1.64 -9.43 0.55
N ASN A 106 -1.96 -10.55 -0.09
CA ASN A 106 -1.60 -10.87 -1.47
C ASN A 106 -2.78 -10.60 -2.41
N TYR A 107 -2.51 -10.48 -3.69
CA TYR A 107 -3.52 -10.27 -4.73
C TYR A 107 -3.02 -10.80 -6.09
N PRO A 108 -3.92 -11.19 -7.02
CA PRO A 108 -3.53 -11.56 -8.38
C PRO A 108 -2.91 -10.37 -9.11
N LEU A 109 -2.05 -10.62 -10.08
CA LEU A 109 -1.21 -9.62 -10.73
C LEU A 109 -1.61 -9.39 -12.19
N CYS A 110 -1.31 -8.21 -12.72
CA CYS A 110 -1.28 -7.94 -14.15
C CYS A 110 -0.22 -8.83 -14.83
N PRO A 111 -0.42 -9.29 -16.07
CA PRO A 111 -1.55 -8.99 -16.96
C PRO A 111 -2.75 -9.95 -16.80
N ASP A 112 -2.73 -10.89 -15.84
CA ASP A 112 -3.79 -11.90 -15.67
C ASP A 112 -5.11 -11.25 -15.22
N VAL A 113 -5.01 -10.12 -14.50
CA VAL A 113 -6.11 -9.27 -14.08
C VAL A 113 -5.77 -7.80 -14.32
N SER A 114 -6.79 -6.94 -14.44
CA SER A 114 -6.63 -5.48 -14.53
C SER A 114 -6.36 -4.84 -13.16
N VAL A 115 -5.85 -3.60 -13.16
CA VAL A 115 -5.68 -2.81 -11.92
C VAL A 115 -7.01 -2.64 -11.18
N LEU A 116 -8.13 -2.46 -11.90
CA LEU A 116 -9.45 -2.35 -11.29
C LEU A 116 -9.85 -3.64 -10.57
N GLU A 117 -9.61 -4.80 -11.17
CA GLU A 117 -9.86 -6.09 -10.52
C GLU A 117 -8.97 -6.27 -9.29
N ILE A 118 -7.72 -5.82 -9.32
CA ILE A 118 -6.83 -5.84 -8.14
C ILE A 118 -7.40 -4.97 -7.00
N VAL A 119 -7.96 -3.80 -7.31
CA VAL A 119 -8.66 -2.97 -6.32
C VAL A 119 -9.81 -3.74 -5.68
N GLU A 120 -10.62 -4.43 -6.48
CA GLU A 120 -11.73 -5.26 -6.01
C GLU A 120 -11.25 -6.43 -5.13
N GLU A 121 -10.14 -7.07 -5.47
CA GLU A 121 -9.52 -8.12 -4.66
C GLU A 121 -9.04 -7.60 -3.30
N CYS A 122 -8.38 -6.46 -3.28
CA CYS A 122 -7.95 -5.82 -2.02
C CYS A 122 -9.15 -5.39 -1.16
N ALA A 123 -10.23 -4.90 -1.80
CA ALA A 123 -11.48 -4.61 -1.10
C ALA A 123 -12.13 -5.89 -0.54
N GLY A 124 -12.08 -6.98 -1.28
CA GLY A 124 -12.51 -8.30 -0.81
C GLY A 124 -11.72 -8.80 0.40
N ALA A 125 -10.39 -8.67 0.35
CA ALA A 125 -9.51 -9.03 1.45
C ALA A 125 -9.81 -8.22 2.73
N PHE A 126 -9.97 -6.90 2.58
CA PHE A 126 -10.33 -6.05 3.71
C PHE A 126 -11.72 -6.39 4.28
N ALA A 127 -12.73 -6.62 3.42
CA ALA A 127 -14.06 -7.03 3.86
C ALA A 127 -14.02 -8.37 4.60
N TRP A 128 -13.21 -9.33 4.12
CA TRP A 128 -13.00 -10.61 4.78
C TRP A 128 -12.36 -10.42 6.17
N LEU A 129 -11.32 -9.60 6.28
CA LEU A 129 -10.68 -9.29 7.56
C LEU A 129 -11.65 -8.65 8.54
N CYS A 130 -12.47 -7.70 8.11
CA CYS A 130 -13.50 -7.08 8.96
C CYS A 130 -14.50 -8.10 9.51
N LYS A 131 -14.87 -9.12 8.73
CA LYS A 131 -15.75 -10.21 9.18
C LYS A 131 -15.04 -11.22 10.08
N ALA A 132 -13.78 -11.52 9.78
CA ALA A 132 -13.00 -12.55 10.47
C ALA A 132 -12.35 -12.04 11.78
N ARG A 133 -12.19 -10.73 11.98
CA ARG A 133 -11.38 -10.13 13.05
C ARG A 133 -11.73 -10.59 14.47
N ALA A 134 -13.02 -10.88 14.73
CA ALA A 134 -13.46 -11.39 16.03
C ALA A 134 -12.79 -12.73 16.39
N ARG A 135 -12.49 -13.59 15.39
CA ARG A 135 -11.82 -14.88 15.58
C ARG A 135 -10.37 -14.72 16.06
N PHE A 136 -9.80 -13.54 15.87
CA PHE A 136 -8.43 -13.19 16.25
C PHE A 136 -8.36 -12.24 17.47
N GLY A 137 -9.46 -12.08 18.21
CA GLY A 137 -9.51 -11.19 19.37
C GLY A 137 -9.54 -9.69 19.02
N LEU A 138 -9.92 -9.34 17.79
CA LEU A 138 -9.86 -7.98 17.24
C LEU A 138 -11.26 -7.34 17.01
N ALA A 139 -12.31 -7.89 17.61
CA ALA A 139 -13.69 -7.45 17.36
C ALA A 139 -13.88 -5.92 17.47
N ASP A 140 -13.35 -5.34 18.54
CA ASP A 140 -13.49 -3.91 18.88
C ASP A 140 -12.21 -3.10 18.68
N LYS A 141 -11.18 -3.69 18.09
CA LYS A 141 -9.88 -3.06 17.95
C LYS A 141 -9.80 -2.23 16.66
N PRO A 142 -9.02 -1.12 16.66
CA PRO A 142 -8.81 -0.31 15.48
C PRO A 142 -8.05 -1.06 14.39
N ILE A 143 -8.36 -0.71 13.15
CA ILE A 143 -7.69 -1.22 11.95
C ILE A 143 -6.98 -0.06 11.27
N VAL A 144 -5.72 -0.24 10.88
CA VAL A 144 -4.96 0.71 10.07
C VAL A 144 -4.58 0.03 8.76
N LEU A 145 -4.83 0.70 7.65
CA LEU A 145 -4.41 0.24 6.32
C LEU A 145 -3.05 0.84 6.00
N ALA A 146 -2.14 0.06 5.46
CA ALA A 146 -0.86 0.56 4.97
C ALA A 146 -0.47 -0.10 3.66
N GLY A 147 0.26 0.61 2.82
CA GLY A 147 0.77 0.04 1.57
C GLY A 147 1.89 0.85 0.98
N HIS A 148 2.73 0.19 0.21
CA HIS A 148 3.88 0.79 -0.44
C HIS A 148 3.75 0.75 -1.96
N SER A 149 4.11 1.82 -2.66
CA SER A 149 4.12 1.90 -4.13
C SER A 149 2.73 1.57 -4.71
N ALA A 150 2.59 0.53 -5.54
CA ALA A 150 1.29 0.02 -5.98
C ALA A 150 0.35 -0.29 -4.79
N GLY A 151 0.89 -0.77 -3.65
CA GLY A 151 0.11 -0.97 -2.42
C GLY A 151 -0.38 0.35 -1.81
N GLY A 152 0.39 1.43 -1.89
CA GLY A 152 -0.03 2.77 -1.48
C GLY A 152 -1.17 3.31 -2.34
N HIS A 153 -1.12 3.06 -3.65
CA HIS A 153 -2.25 3.30 -4.55
C HIS A 153 -3.49 2.48 -4.13
N LEU A 154 -3.33 1.16 -3.93
CA LEU A 154 -4.44 0.28 -3.56
C LEU A 154 -5.09 0.70 -2.24
N VAL A 155 -4.29 1.08 -1.22
CA VAL A 155 -4.81 1.65 0.03
C VAL A 155 -5.63 2.91 -0.24
N SER A 156 -5.17 3.80 -1.11
CA SER A 156 -5.91 5.01 -1.47
C SER A 156 -7.20 4.68 -2.23
N MET A 157 -7.17 3.69 -3.12
CA MET A 157 -8.37 3.20 -3.80
C MET A 157 -9.41 2.61 -2.82
N LEU A 158 -8.98 1.99 -1.70
CA LEU A 158 -9.92 1.54 -0.67
C LEU A 158 -10.68 2.70 -0.01
N HIS A 159 -10.18 3.93 -0.06
CA HIS A 159 -10.93 5.11 0.37
C HIS A 159 -12.05 5.51 -0.60
N THR A 160 -12.04 5.06 -1.84
CA THR A 160 -13.09 5.35 -2.83
C THR A 160 -14.23 4.32 -2.83
N VAL A 161 -14.08 3.23 -2.07
CA VAL A 161 -15.06 2.14 -2.00
C VAL A 161 -16.25 2.52 -1.12
N ASP A 162 -17.45 2.29 -1.61
CA ASP A 162 -18.67 2.37 -0.81
C ASP A 162 -18.83 1.11 0.06
N TRP A 163 -18.29 1.17 1.27
CA TRP A 163 -18.28 0.07 2.23
C TRP A 163 -19.67 -0.30 2.74
N SER A 164 -20.61 0.65 2.73
CA SER A 164 -21.99 0.41 3.13
C SER A 164 -22.68 -0.61 2.24
N LYS A 165 -22.43 -0.52 0.92
CA LYS A 165 -22.93 -1.49 -0.07
C LYS A 165 -22.32 -2.88 0.08
N ARG A 166 -21.17 -2.98 0.73
CA ARG A 166 -20.49 -4.26 1.02
C ARG A 166 -20.84 -4.83 2.39
N GLY A 167 -21.65 -4.11 3.17
CA GLY A 167 -22.00 -4.52 4.55
C GLY A 167 -20.79 -4.56 5.48
N VAL A 168 -19.81 -3.68 5.25
CA VAL A 168 -18.58 -3.58 6.06
C VAL A 168 -18.68 -2.39 7.00
N ASP A 169 -18.56 -2.68 8.30
CA ASP A 169 -18.44 -1.64 9.32
C ASP A 169 -17.01 -1.06 9.33
N THR A 170 -16.89 0.19 8.91
CA THR A 170 -15.63 0.94 8.87
C THR A 170 -15.41 1.83 10.09
N THR A 171 -16.29 1.78 11.10
CA THR A 171 -16.17 2.63 12.31
C THR A 171 -14.86 2.41 13.07
N ARG A 172 -14.28 1.21 12.94
CA ARG A 172 -13.00 0.83 13.56
C ARG A 172 -11.79 1.12 12.71
N VAL A 173 -11.92 1.67 11.51
CA VAL A 173 -10.75 2.14 10.74
C VAL A 173 -10.22 3.39 11.40
N GLY A 174 -9.02 3.31 11.98
CA GLY A 174 -8.33 4.44 12.61
C GLY A 174 -7.70 5.39 11.61
N GLY A 175 -7.31 4.88 10.46
CA GLY A 175 -6.72 5.65 9.37
C GLY A 175 -5.91 4.76 8.42
N SER A 176 -5.18 5.42 7.53
CA SER A 176 -4.37 4.72 6.51
C SER A 176 -3.03 5.41 6.29
N ILE A 177 -2.06 4.65 5.80
CA ILE A 177 -0.74 5.14 5.38
C ILE A 177 -0.45 4.66 3.97
N ALA A 178 -0.22 5.59 3.07
CA ALA A 178 0.24 5.31 1.72
C ALA A 178 1.68 5.81 1.54
N ILE A 179 2.59 4.90 1.24
CA ILE A 179 4.02 5.14 1.12
C ILE A 179 4.39 5.09 -0.36
N SER A 180 4.89 6.20 -0.91
CA SER A 180 5.37 6.29 -2.30
C SER A 180 4.36 5.78 -3.34
N GLY A 181 3.07 6.04 -3.11
CA GLY A 181 2.00 5.62 -4.01
C GLY A 181 1.94 6.47 -5.28
N ILE A 182 1.27 5.93 -6.30
CA ILE A 182 0.93 6.64 -7.54
C ILE A 182 -0.58 6.82 -7.55
N TYR A 183 -1.05 8.06 -7.67
CA TYR A 183 -2.47 8.38 -7.48
C TYR A 183 -3.13 8.98 -8.73
N ASP A 184 -2.32 9.35 -9.71
CA ASP A 184 -2.68 9.65 -11.08
C ASP A 184 -1.92 8.68 -11.99
N LEU A 185 -2.62 7.76 -12.63
CA LEU A 185 -2.01 6.69 -13.41
C LEU A 185 -1.79 7.05 -14.89
N GLU A 186 -2.23 8.24 -15.33
CA GLU A 186 -2.06 8.66 -16.72
C GLU A 186 -0.59 8.58 -17.22
N PRO A 187 0.41 9.03 -16.45
CA PRO A 187 1.80 8.94 -16.92
C PRO A 187 2.28 7.50 -17.21
N LEU A 188 1.70 6.50 -16.56
CA LEU A 188 2.09 5.11 -16.75
C LEU A 188 1.70 4.55 -18.12
N LEU A 189 0.72 5.15 -18.80
CA LEU A 189 0.36 4.82 -20.19
C LEU A 189 1.57 4.95 -21.13
N HIS A 190 2.50 5.84 -20.78
CA HIS A 190 3.66 6.21 -21.61
C HIS A 190 4.95 5.51 -21.18
N THR A 191 4.87 4.56 -20.23
CA THR A 191 6.03 3.78 -19.76
C THR A 191 6.09 2.40 -20.40
N SER A 192 7.29 1.82 -20.46
CA SER A 192 7.48 0.43 -20.88
C SER A 192 6.72 -0.57 -19.99
N MET A 193 6.45 -0.20 -18.74
CA MET A 193 5.72 -1.04 -17.79
C MET A 193 4.27 -1.28 -18.21
N ASN A 194 3.68 -0.40 -19.03
CA ASN A 194 2.31 -0.56 -19.48
C ASN A 194 2.11 -1.78 -20.39
N ALA A 195 3.17 -2.33 -20.98
CA ALA A 195 3.10 -3.58 -21.71
C ALA A 195 2.57 -4.75 -20.85
N ASP A 196 2.91 -4.76 -19.55
CA ASP A 196 2.43 -5.77 -18.60
C ASP A 196 1.18 -5.29 -17.82
N ILE A 197 1.13 -4.01 -17.41
CA ILE A 197 0.01 -3.46 -16.62
C ILE A 197 -1.26 -3.39 -17.46
N ARG A 198 -1.13 -3.09 -18.76
CA ARG A 198 -2.22 -3.00 -19.74
C ARG A 198 -3.30 -1.99 -19.33
N LEU A 199 -2.86 -0.82 -18.83
CA LEU A 199 -3.79 0.29 -18.58
C LEU A 199 -4.42 0.75 -19.90
N ASP A 200 -5.75 0.90 -19.88
CA ASP A 200 -6.52 1.51 -20.95
C ASP A 200 -6.76 3.00 -20.59
N PRO A 201 -6.48 3.95 -21.49
CA PRO A 201 -6.75 5.38 -21.26
C PRO A 201 -8.17 5.67 -20.77
N ALA A 202 -9.16 4.92 -21.25
CA ALA A 202 -10.55 5.08 -20.82
C ALA A 202 -10.80 4.63 -19.37
N GLN A 203 -9.98 3.72 -18.85
CA GLN A 203 -10.09 3.19 -17.48
C GLN A 203 -9.27 3.99 -16.45
N VAL A 204 -8.23 4.70 -16.90
CA VAL A 204 -7.31 5.45 -16.03
C VAL A 204 -8.03 6.34 -15.01
N PRO A 205 -9.04 7.16 -15.37
CA PRO A 205 -9.74 7.97 -14.37
C PRO A 205 -10.42 7.14 -13.27
N GLY A 206 -10.92 5.95 -13.59
CA GLY A 206 -11.58 5.04 -12.65
C GLY A 206 -10.62 4.30 -11.68
N VAL A 207 -9.31 4.31 -11.98
CA VAL A 207 -8.27 3.71 -11.14
C VAL A 207 -7.25 4.73 -10.65
N SER A 208 -7.53 6.02 -10.81
CA SER A 208 -6.69 7.13 -10.33
C SER A 208 -7.43 7.84 -9.19
N PRO A 209 -7.05 7.62 -7.92
CA PRO A 209 -7.76 8.18 -6.77
C PRO A 209 -7.90 9.70 -6.82
N VAL A 210 -6.99 10.43 -7.44
CA VAL A 210 -7.08 11.90 -7.58
C VAL A 210 -8.31 12.38 -8.36
N HIS A 211 -8.93 11.51 -9.16
CA HIS A 211 -10.14 11.81 -9.94
C HIS A 211 -11.42 11.30 -9.28
N LEU A 212 -11.33 10.66 -8.12
CA LEU A 212 -12.44 10.02 -7.44
C LEU A 212 -12.73 10.71 -6.08
N ALA A 213 -13.95 10.57 -5.61
CA ALA A 213 -14.30 11.03 -4.27
C ALA A 213 -13.83 10.02 -3.21
N ALA A 214 -13.29 10.52 -2.10
CA ALA A 214 -13.04 9.69 -0.92
C ALA A 214 -14.37 9.47 -0.17
N LEU A 215 -14.79 8.22 -0.09
CA LEU A 215 -16.00 7.79 0.62
C LEU A 215 -15.69 7.29 2.05
N LEU A 216 -14.48 6.80 2.27
CA LEU A 216 -13.99 6.46 3.61
C LEU A 216 -13.30 7.69 4.20
N GLU A 217 -14.06 8.48 4.98
CA GLU A 217 -13.58 9.71 5.61
C GLU A 217 -12.74 9.42 6.86
N ARG A 218 -11.57 8.82 6.67
CA ARG A 218 -10.58 8.51 7.71
C ARG A 218 -9.23 9.12 7.33
N PRO A 219 -8.39 9.51 8.31
CA PRO A 219 -7.08 10.09 8.01
C PRO A 219 -6.27 9.21 7.06
N LEU A 220 -5.69 9.81 6.02
CA LEU A 220 -4.75 9.19 5.11
C LEU A 220 -3.42 9.94 5.18
N LEU A 221 -2.40 9.30 5.71
CA LEU A 221 -1.05 9.83 5.83
C LEU A 221 -0.24 9.45 4.59
N LEU A 222 0.43 10.42 4.00
CA LEU A 222 1.20 10.26 2.76
C LEU A 222 2.69 10.42 3.07
N PHE A 223 3.47 9.38 2.76
CA PHE A 223 4.92 9.36 2.90
C PHE A 223 5.59 9.09 1.56
N SER A 224 6.75 9.68 1.32
CA SER A 224 7.64 9.34 0.21
C SER A 224 9.09 9.48 0.64
N GLY A 225 10.03 8.89 -0.09
CA GLY A 225 11.45 9.12 0.12
C GLY A 225 11.86 10.48 -0.48
N ALA A 226 12.66 11.26 0.25
CA ALA A 226 13.13 12.56 -0.25
C ALA A 226 14.09 12.45 -1.45
N GLN A 227 14.64 11.24 -1.69
CA GLN A 227 15.50 10.93 -2.84
C GLN A 227 14.76 10.26 -4.00
N GLU A 228 13.43 10.15 -3.92
CA GLU A 228 12.63 9.68 -5.05
C GLU A 228 12.56 10.75 -6.16
N SER A 229 12.14 10.33 -7.36
CA SER A 229 11.93 11.25 -8.47
C SER A 229 10.97 12.38 -8.10
N HIS A 230 11.03 13.47 -8.83
CA HIS A 230 10.10 14.59 -8.64
C HIS A 230 8.64 14.12 -8.78
N GLU A 231 8.36 13.23 -9.74
CA GLU A 231 7.02 12.75 -10.01
C GLU A 231 6.48 11.88 -8.88
N PHE A 232 7.25 10.95 -8.30
CA PHE A 232 6.79 10.18 -7.12
C PHE A 232 6.40 11.08 -5.95
N ARG A 233 7.20 12.11 -5.66
CA ARG A 233 6.89 13.08 -4.61
C ARG A 233 5.67 13.94 -4.97
N ARG A 234 5.56 14.35 -6.24
CA ARG A 234 4.41 15.12 -6.76
C ARG A 234 3.10 14.35 -6.63
N GLN A 235 3.08 13.04 -6.85
CA GLN A 235 1.90 12.20 -6.71
C GLN A 235 1.23 12.35 -5.33
N SER A 236 2.01 12.37 -4.26
CA SER A 236 1.49 12.60 -2.90
C SER A 236 0.87 14.00 -2.75
N VAL A 237 1.46 15.02 -3.36
CA VAL A 237 0.90 16.38 -3.36
C VAL A 237 -0.41 16.45 -4.14
N LEU A 238 -0.53 15.72 -5.26
CA LEU A 238 -1.77 15.64 -6.04
C LEU A 238 -2.92 15.06 -5.20
N LEU A 239 -2.67 13.94 -4.53
CA LEU A 239 -3.71 13.31 -3.71
C LEU A 239 -4.10 14.18 -2.52
N HIS A 240 -3.14 14.81 -1.84
CA HIS A 240 -3.43 15.78 -0.79
C HIS A 240 -4.34 16.93 -1.27
N ARG A 241 -4.09 17.45 -2.48
CA ARG A 241 -4.93 18.49 -3.07
C ARG A 241 -6.32 18.01 -3.47
N ALA A 242 -6.42 16.76 -3.93
CA ALA A 242 -7.72 16.16 -4.29
C ALA A 242 -8.56 15.85 -3.04
N TRP A 243 -7.93 15.43 -1.94
CA TRP A 243 -8.61 15.01 -0.70
C TRP A 243 -8.12 15.78 0.54
N PRO A 244 -8.21 17.12 0.57
CA PRO A 244 -7.63 17.93 1.65
C PRO A 244 -8.27 17.69 3.03
N ALA A 245 -9.50 17.16 3.06
CA ALA A 245 -10.20 16.87 4.31
C ALA A 245 -9.64 15.65 5.07
N ILE A 246 -9.04 14.69 4.36
CA ILE A 246 -8.54 13.44 4.96
C ILE A 246 -7.04 13.25 4.80
N CYS A 247 -6.42 13.81 3.75
CA CYS A 247 -4.98 13.71 3.53
C CYS A 247 -4.25 14.83 4.26
N GLN A 248 -3.33 14.47 5.14
CA GLN A 248 -2.39 15.42 5.73
C GLN A 248 -1.35 15.87 4.70
N VAL A 249 -0.60 16.93 5.02
CA VAL A 249 0.53 17.36 4.19
C VAL A 249 1.51 16.19 4.05
N PRO A 250 1.91 15.85 2.81
CA PRO A 250 2.85 14.75 2.57
C PRO A 250 4.17 14.93 3.30
N VAL A 251 4.71 13.85 3.83
CA VAL A 251 5.99 13.83 4.53
C VAL A 251 7.05 13.17 3.64
N GLU A 252 8.11 13.91 3.33
CA GLU A 252 9.28 13.38 2.65
C GLU A 252 10.28 12.85 3.69
N MET A 253 10.62 11.56 3.59
CA MET A 253 11.55 10.88 4.51
C MET A 253 13.00 11.17 4.11
N PRO A 254 13.79 11.90 4.92
CA PRO A 254 15.16 12.25 4.57
C PRO A 254 16.04 11.02 4.36
N GLY A 255 16.88 11.06 3.32
CA GLY A 255 17.83 9.98 3.01
C GLY A 255 17.20 8.71 2.43
N CYS A 256 15.89 8.68 2.25
CA CYS A 256 15.20 7.53 1.69
C CYS A 256 14.92 7.70 0.20
N HIS A 257 15.09 6.63 -0.56
CA HIS A 257 14.60 6.44 -1.92
C HIS A 257 13.46 5.41 -1.93
N HIS A 258 12.88 5.10 -3.10
CA HIS A 258 11.68 4.28 -3.27
C HIS A 258 11.72 2.91 -2.56
N PHE A 259 12.89 2.28 -2.42
CA PHE A 259 13.03 0.99 -1.72
C PHE A 259 13.34 1.18 -0.23
N SER A 260 14.27 2.06 0.13
CA SER A 260 14.66 2.25 1.53
C SER A 260 13.56 2.86 2.41
N VAL A 261 12.59 3.55 1.83
CA VAL A 261 11.44 4.08 2.59
C VAL A 261 10.57 2.98 3.22
N VAL A 262 10.53 1.78 2.62
CA VAL A 262 9.85 0.61 3.21
C VAL A 262 10.59 0.10 4.44
N ASP A 263 11.92 0.06 4.37
CA ASP A 263 12.73 -0.29 5.55
C ASP A 263 12.50 0.71 6.70
N SER A 264 12.34 2.01 6.38
CA SER A 264 11.94 3.02 7.36
C SER A 264 10.58 2.74 7.98
N PHE A 265 9.60 2.26 7.23
CA PHE A 265 8.30 1.90 7.79
C PHE A 265 8.39 0.73 8.77
N ALA A 266 9.36 -0.16 8.59
CA ALA A 266 9.66 -1.26 9.52
C ALA A 266 10.68 -0.89 10.63
N ASP A 267 11.10 0.37 10.72
CA ASP A 267 11.97 0.88 11.79
C ASP A 267 11.14 1.58 12.87
N ALA A 268 11.16 1.02 14.08
CA ALA A 268 10.44 1.55 15.24
C ALA A 268 10.79 3.01 15.60
N ASN A 269 11.95 3.51 15.16
CA ASN A 269 12.40 4.88 15.41
C ASN A 269 12.02 5.85 14.27
N SER A 270 11.45 5.39 13.20
CA SER A 270 11.08 6.26 12.06
C SER A 270 9.83 7.08 12.33
N ALA A 271 9.69 8.18 11.61
CA ALA A 271 8.47 9.00 11.65
C ALA A 271 7.27 8.21 11.09
N ALA A 272 7.45 7.45 10.00
CA ALA A 272 6.39 6.69 9.37
C ALA A 272 5.84 5.60 10.31
N PHE A 273 6.70 4.86 11.00
CA PHE A 273 6.29 3.86 11.99
C PHE A 273 5.53 4.50 13.17
N ARG A 274 6.06 5.58 13.77
CA ARG A 274 5.40 6.27 14.88
C ARG A 274 4.04 6.84 14.47
N SER A 275 3.95 7.39 13.25
CA SER A 275 2.67 7.88 12.72
C SER A 275 1.66 6.75 12.52
N ALA A 276 2.12 5.57 12.09
CA ALA A 276 1.28 4.37 12.01
C ALA A 276 0.74 3.98 13.37
N LEU A 277 1.58 3.94 14.41
CA LEU A 277 1.15 3.60 15.77
C LEU A 277 0.13 4.60 16.32
N ALA A 278 0.27 5.89 16.02
CA ALA A 278 -0.67 6.92 16.48
C ALA A 278 -2.09 6.75 15.91
N LEU A 279 -2.26 6.06 14.77
CA LEU A 279 -3.58 5.76 14.20
C LEU A 279 -4.35 4.66 14.95
N PHE A 280 -3.69 3.95 15.85
CA PHE A 280 -4.34 2.93 16.70
C PHE A 280 -4.90 3.50 18.02
N GLY A 281 -4.60 4.74 18.36
CA GLY A 281 -5.01 5.40 19.60
C GLY A 281 -4.03 5.22 20.75
#